data_bfb343e3b12e926580de3e0129db04b9
#
_entry.id   bfb343e3b12e926580de3e0129db04b9
#
_cell.length_a   1.000
_cell.length_b   1.000
_cell.length_c   1.000
_cell.angle_alpha   90.00
_cell.angle_beta   90.00
_cell.angle_gamma   90.00
#
_symmetry.space_group_name_H-M   'P 1'
#
loop_
_entity.id
_entity.type
_entity.pdbx_description
1 polymer ?
#
loop_
_entity_poly.entity_id
_entity_poly.type
_entity_poly.pdbx_seq_one_letter_code
_entity_poly.pdbx_strand_id
1 'polypeptide(L)'
;MIRKSIIITVAIGVVCVGLGVGGTLAAQKFIFKTAGTAPVVVLAKAKEPGPIVPIGDFMVNLQGGAYLKTSISLEATDVKAEASLKAKDAFLKDKVNNVLSNKTLTDVQTLEAREKLRQELLKQLNVVADGKIQNVLFLSFIYQ
;
A
#
# COMPACT_ATOMS: atom_id res chain seq x y z
N MET A 1 51.75 46.75 -9.90
CA MET A 1 50.59 45.86 -9.97
C MET A 1 50.53 44.85 -8.81
N ILE A 2 51.62 44.37 -8.26
CA ILE A 2 51.71 43.35 -7.20
C ILE A 2 51.08 43.79 -5.84
N ARG A 3 51.29 45.05 -5.44
CA ARG A 3 50.78 45.60 -4.15
C ARG A 3 49.25 45.62 -4.03
N LYS A 4 48.53 45.88 -5.13
CA LYS A 4 47.05 45.88 -5.13
C LYS A 4 46.45 44.46 -5.01
N SER A 5 47.09 43.49 -5.62
CA SER A 5 46.64 42.07 -5.52
C SER A 5 46.80 41.52 -4.10
N ILE A 6 47.87 41.84 -3.41
CA ILE A 6 48.12 41.40 -2.03
C ILE A 6 47.07 41.98 -1.08
N ILE A 7 46.72 43.26 -1.23
CA ILE A 7 45.72 43.93 -0.38
C ILE A 7 44.33 43.29 -0.60
N ILE A 8 43.97 42.98 -1.82
CA ILE A 8 42.71 42.30 -2.15
C ILE A 8 42.66 40.88 -1.56
N THR A 9 43.77 40.14 -1.65
CA THR A 9 43.85 38.77 -1.10
C THR A 9 43.73 38.76 0.43
N VAL A 10 44.36 39.72 1.12
CA VAL A 10 44.25 39.86 2.58
C VAL A 10 42.84 40.31 2.98
N ALA A 11 42.22 41.23 2.24
CA ALA A 11 40.86 41.67 2.51
C ALA A 11 39.84 40.54 2.37
N ILE A 12 39.96 39.68 1.34
CA ILE A 12 39.10 38.53 1.14
C ILE A 12 39.32 37.48 2.25
N GLY A 13 40.55 37.26 2.67
CA GLY A 13 40.87 36.34 3.78
C GLY A 13 40.23 36.77 5.11
N VAL A 14 40.28 38.05 5.45
CA VAL A 14 39.69 38.57 6.69
C VAL A 14 38.15 38.47 6.66
N VAL A 15 37.53 38.73 5.52
CA VAL A 15 36.07 38.61 5.36
C VAL A 15 35.63 37.15 5.50
N CYS A 16 36.39 36.17 4.93
CA CYS A 16 36.06 34.76 5.07
C CYS A 16 36.17 34.27 6.52
N VAL A 17 37.13 34.72 7.30
CA VAL A 17 37.27 34.36 8.72
C VAL A 17 36.15 34.98 9.55
N GLY A 18 35.78 36.23 9.29
CA GLY A 18 34.67 36.90 9.99
C GLY A 18 33.30 36.22 9.74
N LEU A 19 33.03 35.82 8.49
CA LEU A 19 31.79 35.12 8.13
C LEU A 19 31.80 33.65 8.62
N GLY A 20 32.96 33.02 8.67
CA GLY A 20 33.11 31.63 9.16
C GLY A 20 32.76 31.51 10.65
N VAL A 21 33.25 32.42 11.50
CA VAL A 21 32.99 32.37 12.95
C VAL A 21 31.55 32.77 13.28
N GLY A 22 31.02 33.79 12.61
CA GLY A 22 29.61 34.19 12.78
C GLY A 22 28.62 33.15 12.28
N GLY A 23 28.93 32.50 11.17
CA GLY A 23 28.08 31.44 10.58
C GLY A 23 28.00 30.17 11.43
N THR A 24 29.11 29.77 12.05
CA THR A 24 29.12 28.57 12.90
C THR A 24 28.35 28.77 14.20
N LEU A 25 28.39 29.95 14.81
CA LEU A 25 27.60 30.23 16.02
C LEU A 25 26.09 30.35 15.74
N ALA A 26 25.70 30.86 14.57
CA ALA A 26 24.31 30.91 14.15
C ALA A 26 23.79 29.50 13.76
N ALA A 27 24.60 28.72 13.05
CA ALA A 27 24.26 27.33 12.69
C ALA A 27 24.11 26.42 13.92
N GLN A 28 24.95 26.59 14.94
CA GLN A 28 24.83 25.84 16.19
C GLN A 28 23.52 26.11 16.91
N LYS A 29 23.04 27.38 16.95
CA LYS A 29 21.73 27.67 17.55
C LYS A 29 20.57 27.09 16.76
N PHE A 30 20.67 26.95 15.43
CA PHE A 30 19.66 26.32 14.59
C PHE A 30 19.71 24.78 14.68
N ILE A 31 20.91 24.19 14.70
CA ILE A 31 21.07 22.73 14.76
C ILE A 31 20.63 22.17 16.11
N PHE A 32 20.95 22.86 17.23
CA PHE A 32 20.52 22.42 18.56
C PHE A 32 19.04 22.66 18.84
N LYS A 33 18.35 23.51 18.08
CA LYS A 33 16.91 23.69 18.22
C LYS A 33 16.10 22.66 17.43
N THR A 34 16.74 21.93 16.49
CA THR A 34 16.13 20.87 15.68
C THR A 34 16.49 19.45 16.19
N ALA A 35 17.37 19.36 17.22
CA ALA A 35 17.75 18.07 17.83
C ALA A 35 16.74 17.57 18.87
N GLY A 36 15.49 17.94 18.73
CA GLY A 36 14.42 17.60 19.68
C GLY A 36 13.14 17.09 19.07
N THR A 37 13.17 16.51 17.87
CA THR A 37 12.08 15.63 17.40
C THR A 37 12.62 14.88 16.20
N ALA A 38 13.23 13.72 16.44
CA ALA A 38 13.21 12.70 15.40
C ALA A 38 11.75 12.64 14.91
N PRO A 39 11.48 12.63 13.59
CA PRO A 39 10.13 12.37 13.15
C PRO A 39 9.78 11.01 13.75
N VAL A 40 8.92 11.03 14.77
CA VAL A 40 8.19 9.83 15.13
C VAL A 40 7.49 9.48 13.83
N VAL A 41 8.04 8.52 13.12
CA VAL A 41 7.29 7.81 12.10
C VAL A 41 6.14 7.22 12.89
N VAL A 42 5.03 7.95 12.93
CA VAL A 42 3.76 7.40 13.36
C VAL A 42 3.51 6.34 12.31
N LEU A 43 3.99 5.13 12.58
CA LEU A 43 3.50 3.93 11.91
C LEU A 43 2.00 4.07 12.03
N ALA A 44 1.36 4.42 10.91
CA ALA A 44 -0.08 4.45 10.85
C ALA A 44 -0.53 3.15 11.48
N LYS A 45 -1.23 3.23 12.62
CA LYS A 45 -1.66 2.07 13.41
C LYS A 45 -2.27 1.10 12.41
N ALA A 46 -1.60 -0.01 12.16
CA ALA A 46 -2.09 -0.99 11.23
C ALA A 46 -3.53 -1.29 11.66
N LYS A 47 -4.48 -1.06 10.77
CA LYS A 47 -5.90 -1.30 11.06
C LYS A 47 -5.99 -2.74 11.55
N GLU A 48 -6.57 -2.94 12.72
CA GLU A 48 -6.74 -4.29 13.25
C GLU A 48 -7.51 -5.14 12.24
N PRO A 49 -7.05 -6.36 11.93
CA PRO A 49 -7.73 -7.22 10.98
C PRO A 49 -9.18 -7.46 11.41
N GLY A 50 -10.10 -7.33 10.46
CA GLY A 50 -11.50 -7.66 10.68
C GLY A 50 -11.75 -9.18 10.75
N PRO A 51 -12.98 -9.61 11.11
CA PRO A 51 -13.34 -11.02 11.08
C PRO A 51 -13.19 -11.63 9.69
N ILE A 52 -12.67 -12.86 9.62
CA ILE A 52 -12.47 -13.58 8.37
C ILE A 52 -13.63 -14.51 8.09
N VAL A 53 -14.28 -14.34 6.95
CA VAL A 53 -15.39 -15.15 6.46
C VAL A 53 -14.90 -16.01 5.31
N PRO A 54 -14.78 -17.35 5.47
CA PRO A 54 -14.44 -18.22 4.37
C PRO A 54 -15.62 -18.31 3.39
N ILE A 55 -15.35 -18.06 2.11
CA ILE A 55 -16.36 -18.21 1.04
C ILE A 55 -16.25 -19.59 0.42
N GLY A 56 -15.04 -20.14 0.31
CA GLY A 56 -14.82 -21.50 -0.15
C GLY A 56 -13.83 -21.62 -1.31
N ASP A 57 -13.85 -22.81 -1.91
CA ASP A 57 -12.99 -23.19 -3.03
C ASP A 57 -13.73 -22.98 -4.35
N PHE A 58 -13.03 -22.42 -5.32
CA PHE A 58 -13.51 -22.16 -6.66
C PHE A 58 -12.64 -22.89 -7.66
N MET A 59 -13.27 -23.55 -8.62
CA MET A 59 -12.60 -24.12 -9.78
C MET A 59 -13.34 -23.63 -11.02
N VAL A 60 -12.70 -22.77 -11.80
CA VAL A 60 -13.32 -22.14 -12.95
C VAL A 60 -12.47 -22.33 -14.21
N ASN A 61 -13.14 -22.44 -15.35
CA ASN A 61 -12.50 -22.34 -16.66
C ASN A 61 -12.31 -20.88 -16.98
N LEU A 62 -11.07 -20.48 -17.24
CA LEU A 62 -10.74 -19.15 -17.75
C LEU A 62 -11.02 -19.06 -19.25
N GLN A 63 -11.18 -17.87 -19.76
CA GLN A 63 -11.24 -17.64 -21.20
C GLN A 63 -9.92 -18.09 -21.85
N GLY A 64 -10.02 -18.84 -22.96
CA GLY A 64 -8.86 -19.44 -23.62
C GLY A 64 -8.54 -20.87 -23.16
N GLY A 65 -9.37 -21.50 -22.32
CA GLY A 65 -9.29 -22.92 -21.95
C GLY A 65 -8.39 -23.27 -20.77
N ALA A 66 -7.75 -22.28 -20.14
CA ALA A 66 -7.00 -22.49 -18.91
C ALA A 66 -7.93 -22.70 -17.70
N TYR A 67 -7.41 -23.31 -16.63
CA TYR A 67 -8.14 -23.53 -15.37
C TYR A 67 -7.55 -22.70 -14.24
N LEU A 68 -8.42 -22.19 -13.38
CA LEU A 68 -8.04 -21.56 -12.12
C LEU A 68 -8.71 -22.29 -10.96
N LYS A 69 -7.89 -22.75 -10.00
CA LYS A 69 -8.35 -23.22 -8.69
C LYS A 69 -7.87 -22.25 -7.62
N THR A 70 -8.79 -21.73 -6.82
CA THR A 70 -8.47 -20.76 -5.76
C THR A 70 -9.38 -20.95 -4.55
N SER A 71 -8.84 -20.76 -3.35
CA SER A 71 -9.61 -20.65 -2.10
C SER A 71 -9.71 -19.19 -1.71
N ILE A 72 -10.92 -18.71 -1.44
CA ILE A 72 -11.20 -17.31 -1.15
C ILE A 72 -11.83 -17.17 0.23
N SER A 73 -11.30 -16.20 0.98
CA SER A 73 -11.91 -15.69 2.21
C SER A 73 -12.07 -14.18 2.11
N LEU A 74 -13.05 -13.64 2.80
CA LEU A 74 -13.32 -12.21 2.88
C LEU A 74 -12.99 -11.69 4.28
N GLU A 75 -12.37 -10.55 4.34
CA GLU A 75 -12.22 -9.79 5.57
C GLU A 75 -13.41 -8.85 5.72
N ALA A 76 -14.21 -9.07 6.75
CA ALA A 76 -15.37 -8.22 7.06
C ALA A 76 -14.94 -6.94 7.80
N THR A 77 -15.72 -5.88 7.71
CA THR A 77 -15.46 -4.62 8.42
C THR A 77 -15.59 -4.76 9.93
N ASP A 78 -16.50 -5.61 10.38
CA ASP A 78 -16.82 -5.86 11.80
C ASP A 78 -17.62 -7.18 11.96
N VAL A 79 -17.91 -7.56 13.21
CA VAL A 79 -18.65 -8.79 13.55
C VAL A 79 -20.08 -8.80 12.99
N LYS A 80 -20.74 -7.64 12.90
CA LYS A 80 -22.09 -7.57 12.32
C LYS A 80 -22.04 -7.78 10.80
N ALA A 81 -20.99 -7.27 10.16
CA ALA A 81 -20.72 -7.51 8.75
C ALA A 81 -20.50 -9.01 8.48
N GLU A 82 -19.75 -9.72 9.34
CA GLU A 82 -19.54 -11.16 9.24
C GLU A 82 -20.87 -11.93 9.14
N ALA A 83 -21.81 -11.69 10.04
CA ALA A 83 -23.12 -12.33 10.02
C ALA A 83 -23.91 -12.01 8.73
N SER A 84 -23.82 -10.77 8.24
CA SER A 84 -24.45 -10.33 6.99
C SER A 84 -23.83 -11.02 5.77
N LEU A 85 -22.52 -11.18 5.73
CA LEU A 85 -21.82 -11.87 4.64
C LEU A 85 -22.19 -13.35 4.60
N LYS A 86 -22.24 -14.03 5.75
CA LYS A 86 -22.70 -15.43 5.85
C LYS A 86 -24.13 -15.60 5.32
N ALA A 87 -25.02 -14.67 5.61
CA ALA A 87 -26.40 -14.69 5.08
C ALA A 87 -26.47 -14.50 3.56
N LYS A 88 -25.48 -13.84 2.95
CA LYS A 88 -25.37 -13.59 1.51
C LYS A 88 -24.41 -14.55 0.78
N ASP A 89 -23.97 -15.65 1.41
CA ASP A 89 -22.93 -16.56 0.92
C ASP A 89 -23.18 -17.01 -0.53
N ALA A 90 -24.40 -17.46 -0.86
CA ALA A 90 -24.73 -17.92 -2.21
C ALA A 90 -24.56 -16.81 -3.27
N PHE A 91 -24.97 -15.58 -2.98
CA PHE A 91 -24.83 -14.44 -3.90
C PHE A 91 -23.37 -14.04 -4.06
N LEU A 92 -22.58 -14.11 -2.99
CA LEU A 92 -21.16 -13.81 -3.03
C LEU A 92 -20.41 -14.86 -3.87
N LYS A 93 -20.71 -16.14 -3.70
CA LYS A 93 -20.15 -17.24 -4.51
C LYS A 93 -20.48 -17.09 -6.00
N ASP A 94 -21.73 -16.80 -6.34
CA ASP A 94 -22.16 -16.56 -7.71
C ASP A 94 -21.36 -15.39 -8.32
N LYS A 95 -21.25 -14.28 -7.59
CA LYS A 95 -20.50 -13.13 -8.06
C LYS A 95 -19.01 -13.43 -8.26
N VAL A 96 -18.38 -14.20 -7.36
CA VAL A 96 -16.99 -14.65 -7.52
C VAL A 96 -16.84 -15.47 -8.79
N ASN A 97 -17.69 -16.49 -8.99
CA ASN A 97 -17.66 -17.32 -10.19
C ASN A 97 -17.79 -16.48 -11.47
N ASN A 98 -18.72 -15.53 -11.51
CA ASN A 98 -18.94 -14.66 -12.66
C ASN A 98 -17.71 -13.79 -12.97
N VAL A 99 -17.04 -13.24 -11.95
CA VAL A 99 -15.82 -12.46 -12.15
C VAL A 99 -14.68 -13.34 -12.62
N LEU A 100 -14.45 -14.49 -11.98
CA LEU A 100 -13.32 -15.37 -12.32
C LEU A 100 -13.46 -15.99 -13.72
N SER A 101 -14.65 -16.44 -14.13
CA SER A 101 -14.90 -17.02 -15.45
C SER A 101 -14.71 -16.04 -16.62
N ASN A 102 -14.74 -14.74 -16.34
CA ASN A 102 -14.45 -13.70 -17.33
C ASN A 102 -12.96 -13.35 -17.45
N LYS A 103 -12.08 -14.02 -16.73
CA LYS A 103 -10.63 -13.78 -16.77
C LYS A 103 -9.91 -14.69 -17.75
N THR A 104 -8.81 -14.18 -18.28
CA THR A 104 -7.85 -14.93 -19.08
C THR A 104 -6.69 -15.41 -18.21
N LEU A 105 -5.84 -16.28 -18.75
CA LEU A 105 -4.62 -16.73 -18.06
C LEU A 105 -3.69 -15.55 -17.71
N THR A 106 -3.58 -14.56 -18.59
CA THR A 106 -2.75 -13.36 -18.35
C THR A 106 -3.23 -12.51 -17.18
N ASP A 107 -4.54 -12.54 -16.88
CA ASP A 107 -5.13 -11.79 -15.76
C ASP A 107 -4.85 -12.43 -14.40
N VAL A 108 -4.21 -13.60 -14.37
CA VAL A 108 -3.98 -14.36 -13.13
C VAL A 108 -2.52 -14.77 -12.92
N GLN A 109 -1.66 -14.68 -13.93
CA GLN A 109 -0.29 -15.22 -13.89
C GLN A 109 0.67 -14.42 -13.01
N THR A 110 0.57 -13.08 -13.01
CA THR A 110 1.53 -12.21 -12.31
C THR A 110 0.98 -11.72 -10.98
N LEU A 111 1.87 -11.30 -10.08
CA LEU A 111 1.47 -10.70 -8.81
C LEU A 111 0.63 -9.44 -9.02
N GLU A 112 1.01 -8.62 -10.01
CA GLU A 112 0.28 -7.40 -10.36
C GLU A 112 -1.13 -7.72 -10.91
N ALA A 113 -1.25 -8.73 -11.79
CA ALA A 113 -2.55 -9.16 -12.31
C ALA A 113 -3.45 -9.69 -11.19
N ARG A 114 -2.90 -10.48 -10.24
CA ARG A 114 -3.66 -10.95 -9.07
C ARG A 114 -4.10 -9.82 -8.16
N GLU A 115 -3.29 -8.77 -8.00
CA GLU A 115 -3.70 -7.60 -7.21
C GLU A 115 -4.84 -6.84 -7.92
N LYS A 116 -4.79 -6.66 -9.23
CA LYS A 116 -5.91 -6.10 -10.01
C LYS A 116 -7.17 -6.93 -9.86
N LEU A 117 -7.06 -8.25 -9.94
CA LEU A 117 -8.18 -9.18 -9.73
C LEU A 117 -8.75 -9.06 -8.30
N ARG A 118 -7.89 -8.93 -7.28
CA ARG A 118 -8.33 -8.72 -5.88
C ARG A 118 -9.16 -7.45 -5.74
N GLN A 119 -8.68 -6.35 -6.30
CA GLN A 119 -9.38 -5.06 -6.26
C GLN A 119 -10.70 -5.11 -7.01
N GLU A 120 -10.74 -5.79 -8.14
CA GLU A 120 -11.96 -5.97 -8.91
C GLU A 120 -13.00 -6.83 -8.14
N LEU A 121 -12.55 -7.96 -7.57
CA LEU A 121 -13.39 -8.78 -6.71
C LEU A 121 -13.93 -7.98 -5.53
N LEU A 122 -13.06 -7.24 -4.83
CA LEU A 122 -13.46 -6.40 -3.71
C LEU A 122 -14.55 -5.41 -4.12
N LYS A 123 -14.38 -4.73 -5.25
CA LYS A 123 -15.38 -3.79 -5.78
C LYS A 123 -16.70 -4.48 -6.11
N GLN A 124 -16.66 -5.60 -6.84
CA GLN A 124 -17.84 -6.32 -7.29
C GLN A 124 -18.61 -6.99 -6.14
N LEU A 125 -17.89 -7.56 -5.17
CA LEU A 125 -18.48 -8.19 -3.99
C LEU A 125 -19.10 -7.16 -3.04
N ASN A 126 -18.51 -5.97 -2.91
CA ASN A 126 -19.05 -4.90 -2.09
C ASN A 126 -20.39 -4.34 -2.63
N VAL A 127 -20.70 -4.52 -3.91
CA VAL A 127 -22.05 -4.22 -4.43
C VAL A 127 -23.11 -5.13 -3.79
N VAL A 128 -22.77 -6.42 -3.58
CA VAL A 128 -23.64 -7.42 -2.94
C VAL A 128 -23.63 -7.28 -1.43
N ALA A 129 -22.46 -6.95 -0.87
CA ALA A 129 -22.20 -6.90 0.55
C ALA A 129 -22.51 -5.54 1.21
N ASP A 130 -23.03 -4.56 0.47
CA ASP A 130 -23.32 -3.20 0.96
C ASP A 130 -22.09 -2.52 1.60
N GLY A 131 -20.90 -2.70 1.00
CA GLY A 131 -19.66 -2.10 1.49
C GLY A 131 -19.06 -2.74 2.75
N LYS A 132 -19.51 -3.94 3.12
CA LYS A 132 -19.12 -4.63 4.37
C LYS A 132 -17.86 -5.48 4.26
N ILE A 133 -17.22 -5.54 3.09
CA ILE A 133 -15.99 -6.27 2.85
C ILE A 133 -14.82 -5.30 2.85
N GLN A 134 -13.83 -5.55 3.67
CA GLN A 134 -12.61 -4.75 3.78
C GLN A 134 -11.52 -5.25 2.83
N ASN A 135 -11.42 -6.57 2.65
CA ASN A 135 -10.39 -7.17 1.80
C ASN A 135 -10.85 -8.53 1.25
N VAL A 136 -10.22 -8.97 0.15
CA VAL A 136 -10.37 -10.31 -0.43
C VAL A 136 -9.05 -11.04 -0.27
N LEU A 137 -9.08 -12.23 0.32
CA LEU A 137 -7.91 -13.04 0.62
C LEU A 137 -7.90 -14.28 -0.26
N PHE A 138 -6.84 -14.47 -1.05
CA PHE A 138 -6.57 -15.71 -1.76
C PHE A 138 -5.71 -16.62 -0.87
N LEU A 139 -6.27 -17.69 -0.34
CA LEU A 139 -5.57 -18.66 0.51
C LEU A 139 -4.78 -19.69 -0.31
N SER A 140 -5.28 -20.04 -1.48
CA SER A 140 -4.60 -20.82 -2.50
C SER A 140 -4.86 -20.23 -3.88
N PHE A 141 -3.92 -20.39 -4.81
CA PHE A 141 -4.07 -19.85 -6.16
C PHE A 141 -3.25 -20.69 -7.15
N ILE A 142 -3.91 -21.57 -7.89
CA ILE A 142 -3.30 -22.52 -8.82
C ILE A 142 -3.96 -22.34 -10.18
N TYR A 143 -3.16 -22.19 -11.23
CA TYR A 143 -3.65 -22.09 -12.60
C TYR A 143 -2.88 -23.05 -13.53
N GLN A 144 -3.52 -23.55 -14.55
CA GLN A 144 -2.95 -24.43 -15.58
C GLN A 144 -3.45 -24.02 -16.96
#